data_542604c9772f4b2801d02fb528780db7
#
_entry.id   542604c9772f4b2801d02fb528780db7
#
_cell.length_a   1.000
_cell.length_b   1.000
_cell.length_c   1.000
_cell.angle_alpha   90.00
_cell.angle_beta   90.00
_cell.angle_gamma   90.00
#
_symmetry.space_group_name_H-M   'P 1'
#
loop_
_entity.id
_entity.type
_entity.pdbx_description
1 polymer ?
#
loop_
_entity_poly.entity_id
_entity_poly.type
_entity_poly.pdbx_seq_one_letter_code
_entity_poly.pdbx_strand_id
1 'polypeptide(L)'
;MKVEKFKVLLYLKKSGLDKSGKAPIMGRITVNRTMAQFSSKLSCTLELWNPRESRLNGKSKEAVEINAKIDKLLLAINSAFDSLLERKIDFDATAVKESFQGSVETQMTLLRRLDIHIEDLLSRIGLDVAKSSMSTYIYTRRYLGEFIKKRFKVEDLAFGQLNEHLAYEFQEYEIGRAHV
;
A
#
# COMPACT_ATOMS: atom_id res chain seq x y z
N MET A 1 29.51 1.27 3.14
CA MET A 1 29.32 1.78 4.55
C MET A 1 29.09 0.61 5.48
N LYS A 2 29.67 0.63 6.70
CA LYS A 2 29.31 -0.34 7.74
C LYS A 2 28.05 0.16 8.44
N VAL A 3 26.96 -0.59 8.40
CA VAL A 3 25.76 -0.25 9.16
C VAL A 3 25.94 -0.77 10.58
N GLU A 4 26.05 0.14 11.55
CA GLU A 4 26.22 -0.18 12.97
C GLU A 4 24.90 -0.18 13.72
N LYS A 5 23.89 0.54 13.22
CA LYS A 5 22.60 0.68 13.85
C LYS A 5 21.48 0.75 12.84
N PHE A 6 20.55 -0.21 12.94
CA PHE A 6 19.26 -0.17 12.26
C PHE A 6 18.14 -0.37 13.28
N LYS A 7 17.16 0.50 13.29
CA LYS A 7 16.02 0.41 14.21
C LYS A 7 14.75 0.96 13.55
N VAL A 8 13.66 0.24 13.73
CA VAL A 8 12.30 0.69 13.38
C VAL A 8 11.54 0.88 14.69
N LEU A 9 10.88 2.03 14.84
CA LEU A 9 10.03 2.35 15.97
C LEU A 9 8.65 2.76 15.47
N LEU A 10 7.60 2.13 15.99
CA LEU A 10 6.22 2.57 15.76
C LEU A 10 5.72 3.31 17.02
N TYR A 11 4.93 4.36 16.80
CA TYR A 11 4.39 5.19 17.87
C TYR A 11 3.07 5.84 17.47
N LEU A 12 2.24 6.21 18.45
CA LEU A 12 1.00 6.94 18.18
C LEU A 12 1.26 8.45 18.09
N LYS A 13 0.71 9.07 17.05
CA LYS A 13 0.68 10.54 16.93
C LYS A 13 -0.56 11.07 17.67
N LYS A 14 -0.41 11.38 18.96
CA LYS A 14 -1.51 11.83 19.84
C LYS A 14 -2.20 13.13 19.37
N SER A 15 -1.50 13.98 18.62
CA SER A 15 -2.05 15.24 18.08
C SER A 15 -2.93 15.06 16.83
N GLY A 16 -3.15 13.84 16.36
CA GLY A 16 -3.88 13.53 15.14
C GLY A 16 -5.07 12.59 15.36
N LEU A 17 -5.83 12.78 16.46
CA LEU A 17 -7.04 12.01 16.71
C LEU A 17 -8.07 12.26 15.61
N ASP A 18 -8.64 11.21 15.09
CA ASP A 18 -9.78 11.29 14.18
C ASP A 18 -11.10 11.51 14.94
N LYS A 19 -12.20 11.68 14.20
CA LYS A 19 -13.55 11.89 14.76
C LYS A 19 -14.03 10.73 15.64
N SER A 20 -13.42 9.54 15.52
CA SER A 20 -13.72 8.34 16.31
C SER A 20 -12.79 8.16 17.51
N GLY A 21 -11.92 9.14 17.81
CA GLY A 21 -10.97 9.10 18.93
C GLY A 21 -9.76 8.19 18.67
N LYS A 22 -9.51 7.76 17.42
CA LYS A 22 -8.36 6.94 17.06
C LYS A 22 -7.18 7.83 16.65
N ALA A 23 -5.98 7.44 17.09
CA ALA A 23 -4.73 8.09 16.73
C ALA A 23 -4.02 7.32 15.62
N PRO A 24 -3.40 8.00 14.63
CA PRO A 24 -2.62 7.35 13.60
C PRO A 24 -1.32 6.77 14.18
N ILE A 25 -0.97 5.57 13.73
CA ILE A 25 0.29 4.91 14.02
C ILE A 25 1.33 5.41 13.03
N MET A 26 2.37 6.06 13.53
CA MET A 26 3.50 6.55 12.75
C MET A 26 4.70 5.63 12.95
N GLY A 27 5.58 5.59 11.95
CA GLY A 27 6.84 4.86 12.02
C GLY A 27 8.05 5.78 11.87
N ARG A 28 9.15 5.37 12.48
CA ARG A 28 10.46 5.99 12.33
C ARG A 28 11.51 4.92 12.07
N ILE A 29 12.20 5.06 10.95
CA ILE A 29 13.36 4.26 10.59
C ILE A 29 14.60 5.04 11.01
N THR A 30 15.55 4.37 11.61
CA THR A 30 16.87 4.93 11.96
C THR A 30 17.93 4.04 11.35
N VAL A 31 18.83 4.63 10.54
CA VAL A 31 20.01 3.97 9.99
C VAL A 31 21.22 4.82 10.42
N ASN A 32 22.07 4.26 11.27
CA ASN A 32 23.19 4.98 11.88
C ASN A 32 22.74 6.30 12.54
N ARG A 33 23.12 7.45 11.96
CA ARG A 33 22.78 8.80 12.44
C ARG A 33 21.62 9.45 11.68
N THR A 34 21.08 8.78 10.66
CA THR A 34 19.97 9.31 9.87
C THR A 34 18.62 8.78 10.35
N MET A 35 17.56 9.55 10.13
CA MET A 35 16.20 9.17 10.51
C MET A 35 15.21 9.57 9.42
N ALA A 36 14.26 8.69 9.15
CA ALA A 36 13.12 8.95 8.27
C ALA A 36 11.80 8.57 8.95
N GLN A 37 10.79 9.42 8.84
CA GLN A 37 9.45 9.15 9.36
C GLN A 37 8.51 8.76 8.22
N PHE A 38 7.51 7.91 8.55
CA PHE A 38 6.47 7.50 7.62
C PHE A 38 5.14 7.27 8.33
N SER A 39 4.05 7.32 7.57
CA SER A 39 2.73 6.90 8.07
C SER A 39 2.54 5.42 7.79
N SER A 40 2.09 4.66 8.78
CA SER A 40 1.71 3.25 8.58
C SER A 40 0.35 3.10 7.90
N LYS A 41 -0.42 4.19 7.78
CA LYS A 41 -1.83 4.22 7.37
C LYS A 41 -2.75 3.38 8.28
N LEU A 42 -2.30 3.04 9.48
CA LEU A 42 -3.05 2.37 10.53
C LEU A 42 -3.38 3.36 11.63
N SER A 43 -4.50 3.15 12.32
CA SER A 43 -4.91 3.92 13.49
C SER A 43 -5.49 2.99 14.55
N CYS A 44 -5.40 3.39 15.82
CA CYS A 44 -6.03 2.66 16.92
C CYS A 44 -6.39 3.61 18.07
N THR A 45 -7.20 3.13 19.01
CA THR A 45 -7.48 3.85 20.24
C THR A 45 -6.25 3.93 21.14
N LEU A 46 -6.11 5.04 21.88
CA LEU A 46 -4.96 5.27 22.77
C LEU A 46 -4.80 4.18 23.83
N GLU A 47 -5.92 3.68 24.35
CA GLU A 47 -5.96 2.70 25.44
C GLU A 47 -5.40 1.32 25.05
N LEU A 48 -5.55 0.94 23.78
CA LEU A 48 -5.05 -0.33 23.29
C LEU A 48 -3.55 -0.32 22.97
N TRP A 49 -2.95 0.85 22.82
CA TRP A 49 -1.57 0.96 22.40
C TRP A 49 -0.56 0.69 23.51
N ASN A 50 0.35 -0.26 23.27
CA ASN A 50 1.50 -0.51 24.12
C ASN A 50 2.76 0.15 23.52
N PRO A 51 3.24 1.27 24.08
CA PRO A 51 4.40 1.98 23.52
C PRO A 51 5.72 1.22 23.70
N ARG A 52 5.82 0.30 24.67
CA ARG A 52 7.04 -0.50 24.90
C ARG A 52 7.19 -1.59 23.82
N GLU A 53 6.10 -2.21 23.44
CA GLU A 53 6.08 -3.27 22.45
C GLU A 53 5.81 -2.74 21.03
N SER A 54 5.41 -1.48 20.89
CA SER A 54 4.97 -0.88 19.61
C SER A 54 3.84 -1.67 18.95
N ARG A 55 2.88 -2.13 19.77
CA ARG A 55 1.76 -3.00 19.37
C ARG A 55 0.50 -2.67 20.17
N LEU A 56 -0.63 -3.23 19.74
CA LEU A 56 -1.88 -3.18 20.49
C LEU A 56 -1.93 -4.31 21.53
N ASN A 57 -2.39 -3.97 22.74
CA ASN A 57 -2.68 -4.93 23.78
C ASN A 57 -3.98 -5.68 23.54
N GLY A 58 -4.07 -6.88 24.11
CA GLY A 58 -5.28 -7.69 24.12
C GLY A 58 -5.44 -8.60 22.91
N LYS A 59 -6.57 -9.35 22.91
CA LYS A 59 -6.92 -10.34 21.88
C LYS A 59 -8.20 -9.97 21.12
N SER A 60 -8.59 -8.68 21.16
CA SER A 60 -9.74 -8.21 20.39
C SER A 60 -9.48 -8.40 18.89
N LYS A 61 -10.54 -8.54 18.10
CA LYS A 61 -10.43 -8.67 16.64
C LYS A 61 -9.62 -7.51 16.05
N GLU A 62 -9.87 -6.27 16.52
CA GLU A 62 -9.12 -5.07 16.11
C GLU A 62 -7.61 -5.19 16.43
N ALA A 63 -7.27 -5.61 17.66
CA ALA A 63 -5.87 -5.77 18.05
C ALA A 63 -5.15 -6.83 17.19
N VAL A 64 -5.78 -7.96 16.94
CA VAL A 64 -5.21 -9.04 16.12
C VAL A 64 -4.99 -8.56 14.67
N GLU A 65 -5.98 -7.92 14.06
CA GLU A 65 -5.90 -7.42 12.68
C GLU A 65 -4.83 -6.33 12.52
N ILE A 66 -4.78 -5.36 13.43
CA ILE A 66 -3.79 -4.27 13.36
C ILE A 66 -2.38 -4.82 13.64
N ASN A 67 -2.21 -5.69 14.63
CA ASN A 67 -0.92 -6.31 14.90
C ASN A 67 -0.41 -7.15 13.71
N ALA A 68 -1.27 -7.89 13.03
CA ALA A 68 -0.90 -8.61 11.82
C ALA A 68 -0.46 -7.67 10.68
N LYS A 69 -1.09 -6.49 10.55
CA LYS A 69 -0.67 -5.46 9.58
C LYS A 69 0.66 -4.83 9.98
N ILE A 70 0.90 -4.62 11.27
CA ILE A 70 2.18 -4.15 11.80
C ILE A 70 3.30 -5.15 11.48
N ASP A 71 3.06 -6.45 11.66
CA ASP A 71 4.05 -7.49 11.35
C ASP A 71 4.42 -7.49 9.86
N LYS A 72 3.43 -7.39 8.97
CA LYS A 72 3.66 -7.29 7.53
C LYS A 72 4.46 -6.04 7.16
N LEU A 73 4.16 -4.90 7.80
CA LEU A 73 4.87 -3.65 7.59
C LEU A 73 6.34 -3.75 8.04
N LEU A 74 6.59 -4.31 9.22
CA LEU A 74 7.94 -4.51 9.72
C LEU A 74 8.75 -5.47 8.84
N LEU A 75 8.12 -6.53 8.36
CA LEU A 75 8.74 -7.47 7.42
C LEU A 75 9.14 -6.76 6.11
N ALA A 76 8.27 -5.93 5.54
CA ALA A 76 8.56 -5.17 4.32
C ALA A 76 9.73 -4.19 4.52
N ILE A 77 9.80 -3.51 5.67
CA ILE A 77 10.89 -2.59 5.99
C ILE A 77 12.22 -3.34 6.15
N ASN A 78 12.22 -4.48 6.84
CA ASN A 78 13.42 -5.31 7.00
C ASN A 78 13.90 -5.85 5.65
N SER A 79 13.00 -6.36 4.82
CA SER A 79 13.34 -6.83 3.47
C SER A 79 13.93 -5.74 2.58
N ALA A 80 13.39 -4.51 2.65
CA ALA A 80 13.94 -3.37 1.92
C ALA A 80 15.36 -3.00 2.42
N PHE A 81 15.56 -3.03 3.73
CA PHE A 81 16.87 -2.81 4.33
C PHE A 81 17.89 -3.86 3.89
N ASP A 82 17.54 -5.15 3.96
CA ASP A 82 18.41 -6.25 3.54
C ASP A 82 18.77 -6.16 2.04
N SER A 83 17.80 -5.82 1.19
CA SER A 83 18.05 -5.60 -0.25
C SER A 83 19.04 -4.47 -0.53
N LEU A 84 19.01 -3.39 0.28
CA LEU A 84 19.97 -2.29 0.16
C LEU A 84 21.35 -2.70 0.64
N LEU A 85 21.46 -3.50 1.69
CA LEU A 85 22.72 -4.07 2.17
C LEU A 85 23.39 -4.97 1.11
N GLU A 86 22.62 -5.82 0.44
CA GLU A 86 23.11 -6.72 -0.61
C GLU A 86 23.71 -5.96 -1.80
N ARG A 87 23.16 -4.77 -2.13
CA ARG A 87 23.68 -3.91 -3.20
C ARG A 87 25.05 -3.31 -2.90
N LYS A 88 25.54 -3.41 -1.66
CA LYS A 88 26.86 -2.87 -1.20
C LYS A 88 27.06 -1.38 -1.47
N ILE A 89 25.98 -0.61 -1.56
CA ILE A 89 25.99 0.86 -1.70
C ILE A 89 25.81 1.52 -0.34
N ASP A 90 26.25 2.76 -0.23
CA ASP A 90 25.92 3.58 0.94
C ASP A 90 24.47 4.07 0.86
N PHE A 91 23.74 3.91 1.93
CA PHE A 91 22.34 4.33 2.03
C PHE A 91 22.00 4.89 3.42
N ASP A 92 20.94 5.67 3.49
CA ASP A 92 20.43 6.26 4.71
C ASP A 92 19.01 5.77 5.05
N ALA A 93 18.42 6.31 6.12
CA ALA A 93 17.06 5.97 6.53
C ALA A 93 16.00 6.36 5.48
N THR A 94 16.27 7.39 4.67
CA THR A 94 15.36 7.82 3.60
C THR A 94 15.34 6.81 2.46
N ALA A 95 16.49 6.30 2.07
CA ALA A 95 16.59 5.25 1.05
C ALA A 95 15.85 3.97 1.46
N VAL A 96 15.94 3.56 2.74
CA VAL A 96 15.15 2.43 3.25
C VAL A 96 13.64 2.72 3.18
N LYS A 97 13.23 3.93 3.58
CA LYS A 97 11.83 4.36 3.50
C LYS A 97 11.32 4.32 2.05
N GLU A 98 12.04 4.89 1.11
CA GLU A 98 11.67 4.91 -0.30
C GLU A 98 11.63 3.50 -0.89
N SER A 99 12.60 2.66 -0.55
CA SER A 99 12.68 1.27 -1.00
C SER A 99 11.46 0.46 -0.53
N PHE A 100 11.07 0.52 0.75
CA PHE A 100 9.91 -0.24 1.22
C PHE A 100 8.58 0.38 0.74
N GLN A 101 8.49 1.70 0.61
CA GLN A 101 7.32 2.36 0.04
C GLN A 101 7.19 2.06 -1.45
N GLY A 102 8.28 2.11 -2.20
CA GLY A 102 8.33 1.69 -3.60
C GLY A 102 8.03 0.20 -3.78
N SER A 103 8.50 -0.68 -2.90
CA SER A 103 8.15 -2.11 -2.96
C SER A 103 6.68 -2.38 -2.64
N VAL A 104 6.06 -1.58 -1.78
CA VAL A 104 4.61 -1.64 -1.53
C VAL A 104 3.82 -1.14 -2.74
N GLU A 105 4.30 -0.09 -3.42
CA GLU A 105 3.70 0.40 -4.66
C GLU A 105 3.92 -0.58 -5.83
N THR A 106 5.09 -1.24 -5.91
CA THR A 106 5.34 -2.30 -6.91
C THR A 106 4.56 -3.59 -6.64
N GLN A 107 4.15 -3.86 -5.41
CA GLN A 107 3.23 -4.96 -5.08
C GLN A 107 1.76 -4.61 -5.36
N MET A 108 1.43 -3.31 -5.48
CA MET A 108 0.11 -2.88 -5.90
C MET A 108 0.03 -3.01 -7.42
N THR A 109 -0.86 -3.88 -7.86
CA THR A 109 -1.13 -4.10 -9.28
C THR A 109 -2.36 -3.32 -9.73
N LEU A 110 -2.46 -3.09 -11.02
CA LEU A 110 -3.49 -2.23 -11.63
C LEU A 110 -4.90 -2.75 -11.35
N LEU A 111 -5.15 -4.05 -11.63
CA LEU A 111 -6.48 -4.63 -11.43
C LEU A 111 -6.84 -4.69 -9.95
N ARG A 112 -5.88 -5.04 -9.08
CA ARG A 112 -6.10 -5.04 -7.64
C ARG A 112 -6.44 -3.64 -7.10
N ARG A 113 -5.80 -2.59 -7.61
CA ARG A 113 -6.11 -1.21 -7.23
C ARG A 113 -7.52 -0.82 -7.68
N LEU A 114 -7.90 -1.27 -8.88
CA LEU A 114 -9.23 -1.04 -9.43
C LEU A 114 -10.30 -1.81 -8.63
N ASP A 115 -10.02 -3.05 -8.21
CA ASP A 115 -10.91 -3.84 -7.35
C ASP A 115 -11.17 -3.13 -6.01
N ILE A 116 -10.11 -2.63 -5.33
CA ILE A 116 -10.24 -1.85 -4.09
C ILE A 116 -11.09 -0.59 -4.31
N HIS A 117 -10.89 0.10 -5.43
CA HIS A 117 -11.66 1.30 -5.76
C HIS A 117 -13.15 0.97 -6.01
N ILE A 118 -13.44 -0.13 -6.70
CA ILE A 118 -14.81 -0.62 -6.93
C ILE A 118 -15.48 -0.99 -5.60
N GLU A 119 -14.79 -1.66 -4.69
CA GLU A 119 -15.30 -1.99 -3.36
C GLU A 119 -15.64 -0.73 -2.55
N ASP A 120 -14.78 0.30 -2.58
CA ASP A 120 -15.04 1.58 -1.95
C ASP A 120 -16.29 2.25 -2.53
N LEU A 121 -16.40 2.33 -3.86
CA LEU A 121 -17.57 2.89 -4.53
C LEU A 121 -18.86 2.12 -4.23
N LEU A 122 -18.80 0.79 -4.15
CA LEU A 122 -19.93 -0.06 -3.79
C LEU A 122 -20.46 0.26 -2.39
N SER A 123 -19.57 0.53 -1.45
CA SER A 123 -19.91 0.91 -0.07
C SER A 123 -20.62 2.27 0.02
N ARG A 124 -20.49 3.10 -1.01
CA ARG A 124 -21.00 4.48 -1.08
C ARG A 124 -22.24 4.62 -1.96
N ILE A 125 -22.76 3.52 -2.52
CA ILE A 125 -24.01 3.55 -3.31
C ILE A 125 -25.16 4.05 -2.44
N GLY A 126 -25.89 5.04 -2.96
CA GLY A 126 -27.01 5.68 -2.25
C GLY A 126 -26.61 6.81 -1.31
N LEU A 127 -25.30 7.07 -1.13
CA LEU A 127 -24.80 8.27 -0.44
C LEU A 127 -24.42 9.34 -1.46
N ASP A 128 -23.41 9.08 -2.27
CA ASP A 128 -22.84 10.00 -3.26
C ASP A 128 -22.47 9.31 -4.59
N VAL A 129 -22.71 8.02 -4.71
CA VAL A 129 -22.45 7.21 -5.91
C VAL A 129 -23.75 6.67 -6.49
N ALA A 130 -23.99 6.92 -7.79
CA ALA A 130 -25.12 6.36 -8.51
C ALA A 130 -24.85 4.89 -8.89
N LYS A 131 -25.86 4.03 -8.72
CA LYS A 131 -25.78 2.61 -9.09
C LYS A 131 -25.42 2.39 -10.57
N SER A 132 -25.90 3.27 -11.45
CA SER A 132 -25.61 3.22 -12.89
C SER A 132 -24.11 3.40 -13.21
N SER A 133 -23.37 4.20 -12.44
CA SER A 133 -21.94 4.42 -12.64
C SER A 133 -21.11 3.17 -12.35
N MET A 134 -21.60 2.29 -11.47
CA MET A 134 -20.89 1.06 -11.09
C MET A 134 -20.69 0.11 -12.25
N SER A 135 -21.67 0.00 -13.14
CA SER A 135 -21.58 -0.86 -14.33
C SER A 135 -20.35 -0.53 -15.16
N THR A 136 -20.06 0.75 -15.37
CA THR A 136 -18.91 1.21 -16.14
C THR A 136 -17.59 0.75 -15.50
N TYR A 137 -17.42 0.93 -14.17
CA TYR A 137 -16.19 0.50 -13.48
C TYR A 137 -16.00 -1.02 -13.54
N ILE A 138 -17.07 -1.80 -13.34
CA ILE A 138 -17.02 -3.27 -13.40
C ILE A 138 -16.68 -3.74 -14.83
N TYR A 139 -17.27 -3.13 -15.84
CA TYR A 139 -16.94 -3.45 -17.24
C TYR A 139 -15.51 -3.07 -17.59
N THR A 140 -15.07 -1.87 -17.26
CA THR A 140 -13.68 -1.43 -17.47
C THR A 140 -12.69 -2.39 -16.83
N ARG A 141 -12.94 -2.76 -15.57
CA ARG A 141 -12.08 -3.73 -14.85
C ARG A 141 -11.99 -5.07 -15.58
N ARG A 142 -13.11 -5.59 -16.04
CA ARG A 142 -13.17 -6.87 -16.79
C ARG A 142 -12.39 -6.78 -18.09
N TYR A 143 -12.65 -5.77 -18.88
CA TYR A 143 -12.00 -5.61 -20.20
C TYR A 143 -10.51 -5.32 -20.08
N LEU A 144 -10.11 -4.55 -19.09
CA LEU A 144 -8.71 -4.32 -18.79
C LEU A 144 -8.00 -5.61 -18.40
N GLY A 145 -8.64 -6.49 -17.62
CA GLY A 145 -8.10 -7.81 -17.28
C GLY A 145 -7.95 -8.73 -18.50
N GLU A 146 -8.96 -8.76 -19.38
CA GLU A 146 -8.90 -9.52 -20.64
C GLU A 146 -7.77 -9.00 -21.55
N PHE A 147 -7.62 -7.68 -21.66
CA PHE A 147 -6.55 -7.05 -22.42
C PHE A 147 -5.16 -7.39 -21.88
N ILE A 148 -4.96 -7.24 -20.56
CA ILE A 148 -3.70 -7.57 -19.91
C ILE A 148 -3.32 -9.03 -20.15
N LYS A 149 -4.26 -9.95 -19.95
CA LYS A 149 -4.03 -11.38 -20.17
C LYS A 149 -3.71 -11.69 -21.63
N LYS A 150 -4.41 -11.07 -22.57
CA LYS A 150 -4.20 -11.30 -24.01
C LYS A 150 -2.88 -10.71 -24.50
N ARG A 151 -2.56 -9.48 -24.09
CA ARG A 151 -1.42 -8.71 -24.59
C ARG A 151 -0.10 -9.06 -23.90
N PHE A 152 -0.11 -9.17 -22.57
CA PHE A 152 1.10 -9.33 -21.75
C PHE A 152 1.29 -10.76 -21.23
N LYS A 153 0.27 -11.64 -21.36
CA LYS A 153 0.32 -13.03 -20.86
C LYS A 153 0.52 -13.15 -19.36
N VAL A 154 0.08 -12.13 -18.61
CA VAL A 154 0.09 -12.08 -17.14
C VAL A 154 -1.32 -11.84 -16.63
N GLU A 155 -1.58 -12.16 -15.35
CA GLU A 155 -2.90 -11.97 -14.75
C GLU A 155 -3.14 -10.51 -14.32
N ASP A 156 -2.08 -9.73 -14.03
CA ASP A 156 -2.17 -8.33 -13.64
C ASP A 156 -0.84 -7.61 -13.92
N LEU A 157 -0.83 -6.27 -13.90
CA LEU A 157 0.35 -5.45 -14.15
C LEU A 157 0.74 -4.65 -12.91
N ALA A 158 2.03 -4.67 -12.55
CA ALA A 158 2.56 -3.80 -11.49
C ALA A 158 2.53 -2.32 -11.93
N PHE A 159 2.31 -1.41 -10.99
CA PHE A 159 2.27 0.04 -11.28
C PHE A 159 3.52 0.55 -12.00
N GLY A 160 4.70 0.01 -11.67
CA GLY A 160 5.96 0.39 -12.35
C GLY A 160 6.04 -0.01 -13.82
N GLN A 161 5.11 -0.83 -14.33
CA GLN A 161 5.01 -1.24 -15.74
C GLN A 161 4.02 -0.38 -16.53
N LEU A 162 3.29 0.52 -15.86
CA LEU A 162 2.33 1.40 -16.51
C LEU A 162 3.08 2.55 -17.23
N ASN A 163 2.71 2.77 -18.47
CA ASN A 163 3.19 3.88 -19.28
C ASN A 163 2.08 4.39 -20.20
N GLU A 164 2.30 5.51 -20.85
CA GLU A 164 1.31 6.12 -21.77
C GLU A 164 0.94 5.18 -22.93
N HIS A 165 1.89 4.39 -23.42
CA HIS A 165 1.68 3.46 -24.53
C HIS A 165 0.64 2.39 -24.18
N LEU A 166 0.61 1.90 -22.94
CA LEU A 166 -0.39 0.94 -22.45
C LEU A 166 -1.82 1.50 -22.55
N ALA A 167 -1.99 2.79 -22.22
CA ALA A 167 -3.30 3.45 -22.32
C ALA A 167 -3.78 3.51 -23.78
N TYR A 168 -2.91 3.83 -24.73
CA TYR A 168 -3.21 3.82 -26.16
C TYR A 168 -3.54 2.40 -26.65
N GLU A 169 -2.74 1.40 -26.32
CA GLU A 169 -2.99 0.00 -26.72
C GLU A 169 -4.33 -0.52 -26.16
N PHE A 170 -4.70 -0.12 -24.95
CA PHE A 170 -5.99 -0.49 -24.37
C PHE A 170 -7.15 0.20 -25.10
N GLN A 171 -7.01 1.46 -25.46
CA GLN A 171 -8.01 2.19 -26.22
C GLN A 171 -8.22 1.56 -27.62
N GLU A 172 -7.15 1.21 -28.32
CA GLU A 172 -7.23 0.49 -29.61
C GLU A 172 -7.91 -0.89 -29.47
N TYR A 173 -7.61 -1.59 -28.37
CA TYR A 173 -8.23 -2.88 -28.07
C TYR A 173 -9.76 -2.74 -27.88
N GLU A 174 -10.21 -1.69 -27.19
CA GLU A 174 -11.65 -1.43 -26.99
C GLU A 174 -12.35 -1.04 -28.31
N ILE A 175 -11.73 -0.19 -29.12
CA ILE A 175 -12.25 0.21 -30.42
C ILE A 175 -12.38 -1.03 -31.34
N GLY A 176 -11.37 -1.89 -31.39
CA GLY A 176 -11.40 -3.12 -32.18
C GLY A 176 -12.49 -4.11 -31.78
N ARG A 177 -12.94 -4.08 -30.51
CA ARG A 177 -14.07 -4.90 -30.03
C ARG A 177 -15.44 -4.34 -30.40
N ALA A 178 -15.55 -3.03 -30.51
CA ALA A 178 -16.82 -2.38 -30.87
C ALA A 178 -17.22 -2.60 -32.32
N HIS A 179 -16.30 -3.10 -33.17
CA HIS A 179 -16.50 -3.36 -34.59
C HIS A 179 -16.64 -4.86 -34.94
N VAL A 180 -16.71 -5.73 -33.92
CA VAL A 180 -16.96 -7.18 -34.09
C VAL A 180 -18.32 -7.49 -33.44
#